data_1c42304d2f76d00a046e72843e2d268f
#
_entry.id   1c42304d2f76d00a046e72843e2d268f
#
_cell.length_a   1.000
_cell.length_b   1.000
_cell.length_c   1.000
_cell.angle_alpha   90.00
_cell.angle_beta   90.00
_cell.angle_gamma   90.00
#
_symmetry.space_group_name_H-M   'P 1'
#
loop_
_entity.id
_entity.type
_entity.pdbx_description
1 polymer ?
#
loop_
_entity_poly.entity_id
_entity_poly.type
_entity_poly.pdbx_seq_one_letter_code
_entity_poly.pdbx_strand_id
1 'polypeptide(L)'
;MTEPSSGTPQPASPTSNRARPASRTRGATKPRPAAKRRRKPTDPVRAWAKRLARTRPNLVADVLGGLASIYGHPTWIRRLGPTSELILTILTQNSADTNAERAFESLRAAYPSSAPVESHAAGHGWGGLGLEPGTPPDWLAVEQAPLAELVEAIRPGGLAQQKAPRIQAALRLIREERGDHSLEFLAEMPALEARDWLTRIDGVGRKTASVLLLFSFGTPLMPVDRHVERVGWRVGLIPAKANADLAHELYLALLEPDQMYEAHVNLITHGRQICHARKPECGRCPIAARCRYLDRKAP
;
A
#
# COMPACT_ATOMS: atom_id res chain seq x y z
N MET A 1 51.19 -27.46 -35.76
CA MET A 1 51.45 -26.95 -37.09
C MET A 1 50.67 -25.66 -37.15
N THR A 2 51.15 -24.57 -37.14
CA THR A 2 52.22 -23.67 -37.45
C THR A 2 51.70 -22.25 -37.24
N GLU A 3 52.26 -21.56 -36.31
CA GLU A 3 52.43 -20.08 -36.42
C GLU A 3 53.44 -19.81 -37.56
N PRO A 4 53.83 -18.61 -37.95
CA PRO A 4 53.80 -17.32 -37.26
C PRO A 4 53.70 -16.06 -38.18
N SER A 5 53.84 -14.88 -37.61
CA SER A 5 54.86 -13.83 -37.80
C SER A 5 54.27 -12.46 -38.20
N SER A 6 54.35 -11.48 -37.38
CA SER A 6 55.38 -10.44 -37.14
C SER A 6 55.45 -9.32 -38.19
N GLY A 7 55.53 -8.06 -37.71
CA GLY A 7 56.15 -7.00 -38.46
C GLY A 7 55.71 -5.56 -38.12
N THR A 8 56.36 -4.95 -37.15
CA THR A 8 56.62 -3.47 -37.09
C THR A 8 57.88 -3.17 -37.91
N PRO A 9 58.18 -1.98 -38.43
CA PRO A 9 58.51 -0.78 -37.65
C PRO A 9 58.22 0.60 -38.31
N GLN A 10 58.41 1.62 -37.49
CA GLN A 10 58.66 3.05 -37.78
C GLN A 10 59.86 3.32 -38.78
N PRO A 11 60.21 4.58 -39.22
CA PRO A 11 60.12 5.87 -38.56
C PRO A 11 60.01 7.16 -39.42
N ALA A 12 60.11 8.31 -38.72
CA ALA A 12 60.81 9.58 -39.05
C ALA A 12 60.07 10.77 -39.70
N SER A 13 60.09 11.85 -38.90
CA SER A 13 59.91 13.28 -39.30
C SER A 13 60.96 13.81 -40.33
N PRO A 14 60.88 15.06 -40.88
CA PRO A 14 61.06 16.29 -40.05
C PRO A 14 60.40 17.59 -40.58
N THR A 15 60.25 18.50 -39.60
CA THR A 15 60.42 19.99 -39.64
C THR A 15 60.05 20.85 -40.82
N SER A 16 59.22 21.87 -40.58
CA SER A 16 59.45 23.21 -41.10
C SER A 16 58.76 24.29 -40.22
N ASN A 17 59.59 25.19 -39.84
CA ASN A 17 59.44 26.36 -39.07
C ASN A 17 58.84 27.49 -39.92
N ARG A 18 57.79 28.21 -39.48
CA ARG A 18 57.52 29.59 -39.91
C ARG A 18 56.79 30.44 -38.93
N ALA A 19 57.25 31.62 -38.81
CA ALA A 19 57.08 32.72 -37.84
C ALA A 19 55.65 33.19 -37.55
N ARG A 20 55.50 33.71 -36.30
CA ARG A 20 54.41 34.58 -35.77
C ARG A 20 54.32 35.92 -36.53
N PRO A 21 53.16 36.53 -36.51
CA PRO A 21 53.08 37.88 -35.94
C PRO A 21 52.02 38.08 -34.89
N ALA A 22 52.14 39.19 -34.22
CA ALA A 22 51.74 39.61 -32.91
C ALA A 22 50.27 40.01 -32.72
N SER A 23 49.88 39.97 -31.43
CA SER A 23 48.93 40.81 -30.70
C SER A 23 47.52 41.03 -31.28
N ARG A 24 46.54 40.43 -30.60
CA ARG A 24 45.20 40.99 -30.51
C ARG A 24 44.77 41.06 -29.02
N THR A 25 44.41 42.25 -28.66
CA THR A 25 43.90 42.79 -27.40
C THR A 25 42.90 41.86 -26.70
N ARG A 26 43.10 41.65 -25.41
CA ARG A 26 42.19 40.98 -24.48
C ARG A 26 40.86 41.75 -24.41
N GLY A 27 39.83 41.23 -25.03
CA GLY A 27 38.46 41.64 -24.77
C GLY A 27 38.04 41.15 -23.38
N ALA A 28 37.54 42.07 -22.57
CA ALA A 28 37.02 41.82 -21.23
C ALA A 28 35.84 40.79 -21.34
N THR A 29 36.05 39.61 -20.81
CA THR A 29 34.96 38.60 -20.66
C THR A 29 33.98 39.08 -19.58
N LYS A 30 32.74 39.33 -19.98
CA LYS A 30 31.63 39.56 -19.04
C LYS A 30 31.57 38.40 -18.07
N PRO A 31 31.34 38.66 -16.75
CA PRO A 31 31.24 37.62 -15.76
C PRO A 31 30.02 36.73 -16.08
N ARG A 32 30.27 35.43 -16.16
CA ARG A 32 29.27 34.40 -16.36
C ARG A 32 28.23 34.46 -15.23
N PRO A 33 26.92 34.54 -15.49
CA PRO A 33 25.93 34.61 -14.42
C PRO A 33 26.06 33.39 -13.51
N ALA A 34 26.11 33.64 -12.20
CA ALA A 34 26.24 32.62 -11.17
C ALA A 34 25.20 31.52 -11.37
N ALA A 35 25.64 30.27 -11.49
CA ALA A 35 24.79 29.12 -11.65
C ALA A 35 23.75 29.13 -10.51
N LYS A 36 22.47 29.23 -10.85
CA LYS A 36 21.37 29.13 -9.88
C LYS A 36 21.57 27.83 -9.10
N ARG A 37 21.84 27.94 -7.80
CA ARG A 37 21.96 26.81 -6.88
C ARG A 37 20.76 25.90 -7.11
N ARG A 38 20.98 24.69 -7.62
CA ARG A 38 19.93 23.65 -7.74
C ARG A 38 19.37 23.43 -6.34
N ARG A 39 18.12 23.82 -6.11
CA ARG A 39 17.42 23.48 -4.88
C ARG A 39 17.44 21.96 -4.75
N LYS A 40 17.84 21.44 -3.56
CA LYS A 40 17.71 20.01 -3.24
C LYS A 40 16.25 19.61 -3.49
N PRO A 41 15.99 18.42 -4.08
CA PRO A 41 14.63 17.94 -4.24
C PRO A 41 13.95 17.98 -2.87
N THR A 42 12.84 18.68 -2.77
CA THR A 42 12.03 18.68 -1.55
C THR A 42 11.29 17.36 -1.46
N ASP A 43 11.33 16.70 -0.31
CA ASP A 43 10.51 15.55 0.02
C ASP A 43 9.03 15.88 -0.27
N PRO A 44 8.39 15.18 -1.20
CA PRO A 44 7.03 15.49 -1.66
C PRO A 44 5.99 15.34 -0.53
N VAL A 45 6.21 14.41 0.41
CA VAL A 45 5.33 14.17 1.56
C VAL A 45 5.38 15.37 2.49
N ARG A 46 6.58 15.77 2.90
CA ARG A 46 6.79 16.92 3.80
C ARG A 46 6.31 18.23 3.15
N ALA A 47 6.53 18.40 1.85
CA ALA A 47 6.08 19.58 1.12
C ALA A 47 4.54 19.66 1.07
N TRP A 48 3.87 18.53 0.84
CA TRP A 48 2.41 18.47 0.84
C TRP A 48 1.82 18.73 2.22
N ALA A 49 2.31 18.06 3.27
CA ALA A 49 1.84 18.25 4.65
C ALA A 49 1.95 19.73 5.08
N LYS A 50 3.10 20.37 4.84
CA LYS A 50 3.28 21.81 5.10
C LYS A 50 2.32 22.68 4.30
N ARG A 51 2.11 22.37 3.02
CA ARG A 51 1.15 23.09 2.18
C ARG A 51 -0.25 22.98 2.75
N LEU A 52 -0.68 21.76 3.11
CA LEU A 52 -2.01 21.47 3.62
C LEU A 52 -2.25 22.24 4.93
N ALA A 53 -1.33 22.14 5.89
CA ALA A 53 -1.42 22.86 7.16
C ALA A 53 -1.54 24.39 6.98
N ARG A 54 -0.90 24.96 5.96
CA ARG A 54 -0.98 26.40 5.69
C ARG A 54 -2.25 26.82 4.96
N THR A 55 -2.69 26.03 3.95
CA THR A 55 -3.78 26.45 3.06
C THR A 55 -5.16 25.94 3.49
N ARG A 56 -5.18 24.88 4.28
CA ARG A 56 -6.40 24.25 4.79
C ARG A 56 -6.16 23.74 6.22
N PRO A 57 -5.88 24.64 7.17
CA PRO A 57 -5.74 24.25 8.56
C PRO A 57 -7.02 23.53 8.99
N ASN A 58 -6.91 22.57 9.88
CA ASN A 58 -8.01 21.72 10.39
C ASN A 58 -8.65 20.75 9.39
N LEU A 59 -8.21 20.67 8.11
CA LEU A 59 -8.86 19.78 7.15
C LEU A 59 -8.92 18.33 7.62
N VAL A 60 -7.84 17.82 8.23
CA VAL A 60 -7.80 16.44 8.75
C VAL A 60 -8.87 16.29 9.84
N ALA A 61 -8.87 17.17 10.84
CA ALA A 61 -9.83 17.13 11.95
C ALA A 61 -11.28 17.26 11.45
N ASP A 62 -11.55 18.20 10.53
CA ASP A 62 -12.89 18.40 9.95
C ASP A 62 -13.38 17.16 9.18
N VAL A 63 -12.47 16.49 8.46
CA VAL A 63 -12.81 15.27 7.72
C VAL A 63 -13.07 14.11 8.66
N LEU A 64 -12.18 13.87 9.62
CA LEU A 64 -12.37 12.78 10.59
C LEU A 64 -13.62 13.00 11.43
N GLY A 65 -13.82 14.19 12.00
CA GLY A 65 -15.01 14.53 12.78
C GLY A 65 -16.31 14.45 11.97
N GLY A 66 -16.28 14.94 10.71
CA GLY A 66 -17.43 14.83 9.83
C GLY A 66 -17.79 13.39 9.47
N LEU A 67 -16.81 12.51 9.26
CA LEU A 67 -17.05 11.09 9.02
C LEU A 67 -17.53 10.39 10.30
N ALA A 68 -16.93 10.69 11.45
CA ALA A 68 -17.32 10.13 12.74
C ALA A 68 -18.76 10.49 13.12
N SER A 69 -19.27 11.66 12.71
CA SER A 69 -20.66 12.08 12.99
C SER A 69 -21.74 11.13 12.42
N ILE A 70 -21.40 10.34 11.39
CA ILE A 70 -22.33 9.38 10.77
C ILE A 70 -21.90 7.93 10.89
N TYR A 71 -20.61 7.65 11.05
CA TYR A 71 -20.07 6.28 11.15
C TYR A 71 -19.61 5.93 12.56
N GLY A 72 -19.56 6.90 13.47
CA GLY A 72 -19.09 6.72 14.85
C GLY A 72 -17.56 6.66 14.94
N HIS A 73 -17.10 6.23 16.10
CA HIS A 73 -15.68 6.06 16.44
C HIS A 73 -15.36 4.57 16.59
N PRO A 74 -15.12 3.85 15.46
CA PRO A 74 -14.76 2.45 15.54
C PRO A 74 -13.44 2.27 16.28
N THR A 75 -13.46 1.39 17.28
CA THR A 75 -12.28 0.98 18.03
C THR A 75 -11.69 -0.28 17.46
N TRP A 76 -10.36 -0.38 17.49
CA TRP A 76 -9.69 -1.58 17.02
C TRP A 76 -9.96 -2.76 17.95
N ILE A 77 -10.36 -3.87 17.36
CA ILE A 77 -10.44 -5.17 18.00
C ILE A 77 -9.90 -6.18 16.99
N ARG A 78 -9.00 -7.05 17.45
CA ARG A 78 -8.48 -8.12 16.62
C ARG A 78 -9.60 -9.06 16.19
N ARG A 79 -9.73 -9.28 14.89
CA ARG A 79 -10.81 -10.13 14.36
C ARG A 79 -10.35 -11.55 14.01
N LEU A 80 -9.14 -11.72 13.52
CA LEU A 80 -8.57 -13.01 13.12
C LEU A 80 -7.13 -13.14 13.61
N GLY A 81 -6.63 -14.35 13.69
CA GLY A 81 -5.19 -14.58 13.75
C GLY A 81 -4.51 -14.02 12.49
N PRO A 82 -3.26 -13.58 12.58
CA PRO A 82 -2.64 -12.85 11.47
C PRO A 82 -2.46 -13.69 10.20
N THR A 83 -2.28 -15.00 10.31
CA THR A 83 -2.21 -15.89 9.15
C THR A 83 -3.58 -16.02 8.49
N SER A 84 -4.65 -16.19 9.28
CA SER A 84 -6.03 -16.16 8.77
C SER A 84 -6.35 -14.83 8.09
N GLU A 85 -5.94 -13.70 8.69
CA GLU A 85 -6.12 -12.36 8.12
C GLU A 85 -5.38 -12.21 6.78
N LEU A 86 -4.15 -12.73 6.67
CA LEU A 86 -3.40 -12.73 5.41
C LEU A 86 -4.15 -13.49 4.32
N ILE A 87 -4.55 -14.72 4.62
CA ILE A 87 -5.22 -15.57 3.63
C ILE A 87 -6.57 -14.99 3.21
N LEU A 88 -7.37 -14.49 4.18
CA LEU A 88 -8.61 -13.80 3.87
C LEU A 88 -8.37 -12.56 3.00
N THR A 89 -7.33 -11.78 3.30
CA THR A 89 -6.99 -10.60 2.50
C THR A 89 -6.57 -10.98 1.07
N ILE A 90 -5.86 -12.09 0.87
CA ILE A 90 -5.57 -12.64 -0.47
C ILE A 90 -6.88 -13.02 -1.18
N LEU A 91 -7.81 -13.66 -0.46
CA LEU A 91 -9.11 -14.04 -1.02
C LEU A 91 -9.97 -12.83 -1.40
N THR A 92 -9.86 -11.68 -0.72
CA THR A 92 -10.58 -10.45 -1.09
C THR A 92 -10.02 -9.75 -2.33
N GLN A 93 -8.82 -10.08 -2.79
CA GLN A 93 -8.22 -9.43 -3.96
C GLN A 93 -9.07 -9.65 -5.21
N ASN A 94 -9.52 -8.53 -5.83
CA ASN A 94 -10.36 -8.54 -7.03
C ASN A 94 -11.64 -9.40 -6.90
N SER A 95 -12.18 -9.52 -5.70
CA SER A 95 -13.42 -10.23 -5.39
C SER A 95 -14.30 -9.39 -4.47
N ALA A 96 -15.60 -9.71 -4.42
CA ALA A 96 -16.49 -9.17 -3.41
C ALA A 96 -16.14 -9.78 -2.04
N ASP A 97 -16.28 -8.99 -0.99
CA ASP A 97 -15.96 -9.42 0.38
C ASP A 97 -16.75 -10.69 0.78
N THR A 98 -18.05 -10.74 0.45
CA THR A 98 -18.92 -11.92 0.71
C THR A 98 -18.45 -13.21 0.00
N ASN A 99 -17.84 -13.09 -1.16
CA ASN A 99 -17.30 -14.26 -1.87
C ASN A 99 -15.99 -14.73 -1.20
N ALA A 100 -15.17 -13.81 -0.73
CA ALA A 100 -13.94 -14.13 0.01
C ALA A 100 -14.27 -14.83 1.34
N GLU A 101 -15.31 -14.38 2.04
CA GLU A 101 -15.81 -15.02 3.26
C GLU A 101 -16.24 -16.47 3.00
N ARG A 102 -17.08 -16.66 1.99
CA ARG A 102 -17.53 -18.02 1.58
C ARG A 102 -16.34 -18.91 1.25
N ALA A 103 -15.33 -18.38 0.56
CA ALA A 103 -14.12 -19.14 0.26
C ALA A 103 -13.31 -19.46 1.52
N PHE A 104 -13.25 -18.56 2.48
CA PHE A 104 -12.55 -18.78 3.73
C PHE A 104 -13.28 -19.82 4.61
N GLU A 105 -14.61 -19.76 4.69
CA GLU A 105 -15.41 -20.79 5.37
C GLU A 105 -15.30 -22.16 4.69
N SER A 106 -15.31 -22.19 3.36
CA SER A 106 -15.07 -23.41 2.60
C SER A 106 -13.66 -23.98 2.85
N LEU A 107 -12.65 -23.11 3.00
CA LEU A 107 -11.29 -23.52 3.34
C LEU A 107 -11.22 -24.12 4.75
N ARG A 108 -11.88 -23.50 5.74
CA ARG A 108 -12.00 -24.04 7.11
C ARG A 108 -12.63 -25.43 7.12
N ALA A 109 -13.70 -25.62 6.35
CA ALA A 109 -14.40 -26.88 6.25
C ALA A 109 -13.56 -27.98 5.58
N ALA A 110 -12.79 -27.61 4.54
CA ALA A 110 -11.94 -28.54 3.79
C ALA A 110 -10.68 -28.95 4.57
N TYR A 111 -10.14 -28.07 5.40
CA TYR A 111 -8.90 -28.27 6.16
C TYR A 111 -9.09 -27.95 7.65
N PRO A 112 -9.90 -28.76 8.36
CA PRO A 112 -10.18 -28.49 9.77
C PRO A 112 -8.94 -28.65 10.65
N SER A 113 -8.80 -27.77 11.66
CA SER A 113 -7.73 -27.85 12.64
C SER A 113 -8.26 -28.03 14.06
N SER A 114 -7.36 -28.40 14.99
CA SER A 114 -7.62 -28.44 16.41
C SER A 114 -7.16 -27.16 17.14
N ALA A 115 -6.81 -26.12 16.39
CA ALA A 115 -6.38 -24.85 16.94
C ALA A 115 -7.54 -24.15 17.71
N PRO A 116 -7.22 -23.24 18.63
CA PRO A 116 -8.25 -22.44 19.32
C PRO A 116 -9.13 -21.68 18.34
N VAL A 117 -10.40 -21.51 18.72
CA VAL A 117 -11.35 -20.69 17.97
C VAL A 117 -10.85 -19.25 17.91
N GLU A 118 -10.75 -18.72 16.71
CA GLU A 118 -10.53 -17.30 16.50
C GLU A 118 -11.85 -16.59 16.75
N SER A 119 -11.92 -15.82 17.86
CA SER A 119 -13.11 -15.08 18.23
C SER A 119 -13.13 -13.76 17.45
N HIS A 120 -14.23 -13.54 16.75
CA HIS A 120 -14.51 -12.24 16.18
C HIS A 120 -15.32 -11.45 17.20
N ALA A 121 -14.87 -10.28 17.57
CA ALA A 121 -15.82 -9.34 18.15
C ALA A 121 -16.81 -9.00 17.05
N ALA A 122 -18.03 -9.48 17.20
CA ALA A 122 -19.15 -9.08 16.37
C ALA A 122 -19.30 -7.56 16.53
N GLY A 123 -19.06 -6.83 15.48
CA GLY A 123 -19.32 -5.41 15.52
C GLY A 123 -18.25 -4.55 14.86
N HIS A 124 -18.68 -3.70 13.98
CA HIS A 124 -17.93 -2.62 13.33
C HIS A 124 -16.85 -3.08 12.36
N GLY A 125 -17.08 -4.23 11.75
CA GLY A 125 -16.24 -4.70 10.63
C GLY A 125 -16.36 -3.78 9.44
N TRP A 126 -15.36 -3.68 8.74
CA TRP A 126 -15.27 -3.45 7.33
C TRP A 126 -16.57 -3.84 6.60
N GLY A 127 -17.56 -2.99 6.44
CA GLY A 127 -18.69 -3.20 5.56
C GLY A 127 -19.31 -4.60 5.55
N GLY A 128 -19.34 -5.29 6.72
CA GLY A 128 -20.11 -6.51 6.87
C GLY A 128 -19.39 -7.81 6.50
N LEU A 129 -18.11 -7.97 6.82
CA LEU A 129 -17.56 -9.31 6.85
C LEU A 129 -18.27 -10.11 7.96
N GLY A 130 -19.12 -11.03 7.56
CA GLY A 130 -19.95 -11.87 8.41
C GLY A 130 -19.35 -13.26 8.66
N LEU A 131 -18.01 -13.31 8.84
CA LEU A 131 -17.37 -14.56 9.24
C LEU A 131 -17.85 -14.98 10.62
N GLU A 132 -18.30 -16.20 10.76
CA GLU A 132 -18.63 -16.78 12.04
C GLU A 132 -17.36 -17.11 12.84
N PRO A 133 -17.41 -17.06 14.20
CA PRO A 133 -16.34 -17.58 15.03
C PRO A 133 -16.02 -19.02 14.66
N GLY A 134 -14.74 -19.35 14.50
CA GLY A 134 -14.34 -20.70 14.09
C GLY A 134 -12.85 -20.93 14.22
N THR A 135 -12.44 -22.17 14.18
CA THR A 135 -11.03 -22.54 14.15
C THR A 135 -10.40 -22.10 12.83
N PRO A 136 -9.13 -21.65 12.81
CA PRO A 136 -8.41 -21.45 11.55
C PRO A 136 -8.27 -22.80 10.80
N PRO A 137 -8.07 -22.77 9.48
CA PRO A 137 -7.65 -23.96 8.75
C PRO A 137 -6.34 -24.57 9.29
N ASP A 138 -6.14 -25.84 9.08
CA ASP A 138 -4.81 -26.46 9.21
C ASP A 138 -3.89 -25.92 8.10
N TRP A 139 -3.05 -24.96 8.44
CA TRP A 139 -2.21 -24.28 7.47
C TRP A 139 -1.17 -25.19 6.83
N LEU A 140 -0.71 -26.26 7.53
CA LEU A 140 0.19 -27.22 6.94
C LEU A 140 -0.54 -28.08 5.89
N ALA A 141 -1.75 -28.50 6.20
CA ALA A 141 -2.59 -29.23 5.25
C ALA A 141 -2.93 -28.36 4.02
N VAL A 142 -3.23 -27.07 4.21
CA VAL A 142 -3.45 -26.14 3.10
C VAL A 142 -2.21 -25.95 2.24
N GLU A 143 -1.04 -25.77 2.85
CA GLU A 143 0.24 -25.62 2.13
C GLU A 143 0.56 -26.85 1.29
N GLN A 144 0.32 -28.05 1.82
CA GLN A 144 0.70 -29.32 1.21
C GLN A 144 -0.40 -29.93 0.31
N ALA A 145 -1.59 -29.34 0.31
CA ALA A 145 -2.71 -29.85 -0.48
C ALA A 145 -2.38 -29.94 -1.98
N PRO A 146 -2.89 -30.93 -2.69
CA PRO A 146 -2.90 -30.90 -4.15
C PRO A 146 -3.52 -29.60 -4.65
N LEU A 147 -2.85 -28.92 -5.58
CA LEU A 147 -3.31 -27.59 -6.03
C LEU A 147 -4.76 -27.59 -6.53
N ALA A 148 -5.17 -28.66 -7.19
CA ALA A 148 -6.54 -28.80 -7.70
C ALA A 148 -7.58 -28.83 -6.58
N GLU A 149 -7.29 -29.47 -5.46
CA GLU A 149 -8.17 -29.53 -4.29
C GLU A 149 -8.27 -28.17 -3.61
N LEU A 150 -7.15 -27.46 -3.45
CA LEU A 150 -7.14 -26.11 -2.89
C LEU A 150 -7.91 -25.13 -3.80
N VAL A 151 -7.75 -25.22 -5.10
CA VAL A 151 -8.52 -24.42 -6.06
C VAL A 151 -10.02 -24.64 -5.88
N GLU A 152 -10.45 -25.90 -5.73
CA GLU A 152 -11.85 -26.21 -5.50
C GLU A 152 -12.36 -25.68 -4.16
N ALA A 153 -11.57 -25.84 -3.08
CA ALA A 153 -11.91 -25.34 -1.76
C ALA A 153 -12.13 -23.81 -1.74
N ILE A 154 -11.35 -23.03 -2.51
CA ILE A 154 -11.48 -21.56 -2.53
C ILE A 154 -12.26 -21.03 -3.73
N ARG A 155 -12.88 -21.89 -4.53
CA ARG A 155 -13.64 -21.53 -5.75
C ARG A 155 -14.70 -20.45 -5.53
N PRO A 156 -15.44 -20.43 -4.41
CA PRO A 156 -16.42 -19.37 -4.13
C PRO A 156 -15.81 -17.94 -4.10
N GLY A 157 -14.52 -17.80 -3.81
CA GLY A 157 -13.80 -16.51 -3.75
C GLY A 157 -13.49 -15.89 -5.10
N GLY A 158 -13.71 -16.61 -6.21
CA GLY A 158 -13.32 -16.18 -7.54
C GLY A 158 -11.79 -16.13 -7.73
N LEU A 159 -11.33 -16.23 -8.97
CA LEU A 159 -9.91 -16.27 -9.33
C LEU A 159 -9.10 -17.36 -8.59
N ALA A 160 -9.73 -18.47 -8.25
CA ALA A 160 -9.16 -19.56 -7.45
C ALA A 160 -7.85 -20.10 -8.05
N GLN A 161 -7.79 -20.26 -9.38
CA GLN A 161 -6.56 -20.69 -10.09
C GLN A 161 -5.35 -19.77 -9.86
N GLN A 162 -5.58 -18.48 -9.61
CA GLN A 162 -4.52 -17.51 -9.35
C GLN A 162 -4.21 -17.40 -7.85
N LYS A 163 -5.24 -17.52 -7.00
CA LYS A 163 -5.10 -17.34 -5.56
C LYS A 163 -4.54 -18.57 -4.86
N ALA A 164 -4.92 -19.78 -5.25
CA ALA A 164 -4.44 -21.01 -4.61
C ALA A 164 -2.92 -21.14 -4.60
N PRO A 165 -2.20 -21.01 -5.73
CA PRO A 165 -0.74 -21.09 -5.70
C PRO A 165 -0.10 -19.97 -4.88
N ARG A 166 -0.69 -18.76 -4.82
CA ARG A 166 -0.20 -17.67 -3.98
C ARG A 166 -0.38 -17.96 -2.50
N ILE A 167 -1.51 -18.55 -2.11
CA ILE A 167 -1.76 -18.99 -0.73
C ILE A 167 -0.70 -20.01 -0.31
N GLN A 168 -0.46 -21.04 -1.11
CA GLN A 168 0.56 -22.04 -0.81
C GLN A 168 1.96 -21.44 -0.75
N ALA A 169 2.30 -20.56 -1.68
CA ALA A 169 3.60 -19.88 -1.68
C ALA A 169 3.79 -18.99 -0.44
N ALA A 170 2.73 -18.28 -0.02
CA ALA A 170 2.77 -17.47 1.19
C ALA A 170 2.99 -18.32 2.45
N LEU A 171 2.22 -19.39 2.61
CA LEU A 171 2.35 -20.31 3.74
C LEU A 171 3.72 -20.96 3.78
N ARG A 172 4.24 -21.40 2.64
CA ARG A 172 5.59 -22.00 2.53
C ARG A 172 6.66 -21.01 2.94
N LEU A 173 6.63 -19.77 2.45
CA LEU A 173 7.60 -18.75 2.81
C LEU A 173 7.59 -18.49 4.32
N ILE A 174 6.41 -18.37 4.92
CA ILE A 174 6.28 -18.17 6.37
C ILE A 174 6.92 -19.33 7.11
N ARG A 175 6.57 -20.58 6.77
CA ARG A 175 7.10 -21.77 7.42
C ARG A 175 8.63 -21.93 7.23
N GLU A 176 9.15 -21.67 6.05
CA GLU A 176 10.59 -21.74 5.76
C GLU A 176 11.40 -20.74 6.58
N GLU A 177 10.85 -19.54 6.83
CA GLU A 177 11.57 -18.51 7.59
C GLU A 177 11.35 -18.60 9.10
N ARG A 178 10.21 -19.15 9.55
CA ARG A 178 9.81 -19.12 10.96
C ARG A 178 9.76 -20.50 11.63
N GLY A 179 9.74 -21.56 10.86
CA GLY A 179 9.57 -22.93 11.35
C GLY A 179 8.11 -23.34 11.53
N ASP A 180 7.18 -22.40 11.51
CA ASP A 180 5.75 -22.59 11.59
C ASP A 180 4.99 -21.63 10.66
N HIS A 181 3.65 -21.63 10.71
CA HIS A 181 2.82 -20.70 9.91
C HIS A 181 2.38 -19.44 10.70
N SER A 182 3.01 -19.16 11.85
CA SER A 182 2.65 -18.03 12.70
C SER A 182 3.25 -16.72 12.18
N LEU A 183 2.42 -15.69 12.14
CA LEU A 183 2.83 -14.31 11.85
C LEU A 183 2.81 -13.42 13.10
N GLU A 184 2.67 -14.01 14.31
CA GLU A 184 2.60 -13.24 15.57
C GLU A 184 3.87 -12.42 15.83
N PHE A 185 5.03 -12.87 15.36
CA PHE A 185 6.29 -12.14 15.50
C PHE A 185 6.26 -10.72 14.90
N LEU A 186 5.35 -10.46 13.97
CA LEU A 186 5.20 -9.12 13.35
C LEU A 186 4.74 -8.06 14.36
N ALA A 187 4.11 -8.47 15.47
CA ALA A 187 3.70 -7.56 16.54
C ALA A 187 4.89 -6.88 17.24
N GLU A 188 6.05 -7.54 17.25
CA GLU A 188 7.27 -7.06 17.92
C GLU A 188 8.18 -6.24 16.98
N MET A 189 7.86 -6.21 15.68
CA MET A 189 8.63 -5.49 14.68
C MET A 189 8.21 -4.03 14.58
N PRO A 190 9.13 -3.11 14.27
CA PRO A 190 8.76 -1.77 13.84
C PRO A 190 7.79 -1.80 12.64
N ALA A 191 6.74 -0.97 12.67
CA ALA A 191 5.64 -1.01 11.70
C ALA A 191 6.06 -1.07 10.22
N LEU A 192 7.06 -0.27 9.84
CA LEU A 192 7.54 -0.23 8.46
C LEU A 192 8.35 -1.48 8.10
N GLU A 193 9.13 -2.01 9.03
CA GLU A 193 9.89 -3.25 8.83
C GLU A 193 8.96 -4.46 8.70
N ALA A 194 7.92 -4.55 9.54
CA ALA A 194 6.88 -5.56 9.44
C ALA A 194 6.15 -5.50 8.09
N ARG A 195 5.82 -4.28 7.63
CA ARG A 195 5.24 -4.07 6.31
C ARG A 195 6.16 -4.54 5.20
N ASP A 196 7.43 -4.18 5.26
CA ASP A 196 8.43 -4.52 4.24
C ASP A 196 8.69 -6.03 4.22
N TRP A 197 8.69 -6.68 5.38
CA TRP A 197 8.75 -8.15 5.47
C TRP A 197 7.58 -8.81 4.73
N LEU A 198 6.37 -8.37 4.98
CA LEU A 198 5.17 -8.91 4.34
C LEU A 198 5.15 -8.69 2.82
N THR A 199 5.73 -7.61 2.33
CA THR A 199 5.78 -7.36 0.87
C THR A 199 6.72 -8.30 0.11
N ARG A 200 7.47 -9.16 0.79
CA ARG A 200 8.26 -10.24 0.18
C ARG A 200 7.39 -11.42 -0.27
N ILE A 201 6.18 -11.52 0.28
CA ILE A 201 5.20 -12.54 -0.11
C ILE A 201 4.61 -12.14 -1.47
N ASP A 202 4.65 -13.05 -2.45
CA ASP A 202 4.10 -12.79 -3.77
C ASP A 202 2.62 -12.40 -3.73
N GLY A 203 2.27 -11.32 -4.41
CA GLY A 203 0.92 -10.77 -4.42
C GLY A 203 0.54 -9.96 -3.17
N VAL A 204 1.45 -9.80 -2.20
CA VAL A 204 1.27 -8.94 -1.02
C VAL A 204 1.98 -7.61 -1.24
N GLY A 205 1.23 -6.60 -1.69
CA GLY A 205 1.73 -5.24 -1.79
C GLY A 205 1.54 -4.44 -0.49
N ARG A 206 2.02 -3.20 -0.47
CA ARG A 206 1.91 -2.29 0.70
C ARG A 206 0.50 -2.20 1.27
N LYS A 207 -0.53 -2.13 0.42
CA LYS A 207 -1.94 -2.10 0.85
C LYS A 207 -2.31 -3.35 1.63
N THR A 208 -2.00 -4.53 1.11
CA THR A 208 -2.31 -5.82 1.75
C THR A 208 -1.55 -5.98 3.07
N ALA A 209 -0.26 -5.66 3.08
CA ALA A 209 0.56 -5.66 4.29
C ALA A 209 0.01 -4.70 5.36
N SER A 210 -0.37 -3.48 4.97
CA SER A 210 -0.96 -2.51 5.90
C SER A 210 -2.33 -2.95 6.43
N VAL A 211 -3.16 -3.62 5.63
CA VAL A 211 -4.42 -4.23 6.10
C VAL A 211 -4.13 -5.25 7.18
N LEU A 212 -3.27 -6.23 6.90
CA LEU A 212 -2.93 -7.25 7.86
C LEU A 212 -2.44 -6.65 9.19
N LEU A 213 -1.45 -5.76 9.12
CA LEU A 213 -0.85 -5.16 10.31
C LEU A 213 -1.85 -4.32 11.11
N LEU A 214 -2.68 -3.53 10.44
CA LEU A 214 -3.70 -2.71 11.10
C LEU A 214 -4.77 -3.58 11.79
N PHE A 215 -5.25 -4.62 11.11
CA PHE A 215 -6.36 -5.43 11.63
C PHE A 215 -5.93 -6.54 12.59
N SER A 216 -4.74 -7.11 12.42
CA SER A 216 -4.23 -8.15 13.32
C SER A 216 -3.59 -7.59 14.58
N PHE A 217 -2.94 -6.42 14.50
CA PHE A 217 -2.11 -5.92 15.60
C PHE A 217 -2.44 -4.47 16.02
N GLY A 218 -3.36 -3.79 15.35
CA GLY A 218 -3.58 -2.36 15.58
C GLY A 218 -2.38 -1.49 15.17
N THR A 219 -1.46 -2.03 14.39
CA THR A 219 -0.26 -1.29 13.93
C THR A 219 -0.68 -0.03 13.20
N PRO A 220 -0.13 1.16 13.54
CA PRO A 220 -0.57 2.43 12.98
C PRO A 220 -0.08 2.63 11.54
N LEU A 221 -0.68 1.88 10.64
CA LEU A 221 -0.49 1.99 9.20
C LEU A 221 -1.83 2.27 8.53
N MET A 222 -1.83 3.10 7.49
CA MET A 222 -3.04 3.43 6.74
C MET A 222 -3.12 2.61 5.45
N PRO A 223 -3.97 1.59 5.36
CA PRO A 223 -4.20 0.91 4.10
C PRO A 223 -4.88 1.84 3.10
N VAL A 224 -4.30 2.01 1.93
CA VAL A 224 -4.88 2.88 0.89
C VAL A 224 -5.44 2.01 -0.24
N ASP A 225 -6.75 1.80 -0.20
CA ASP A 225 -7.50 1.17 -1.27
C ASP A 225 -8.11 2.23 -2.21
N ARG A 226 -8.79 1.77 -3.28
CA ARG A 226 -9.45 2.67 -4.24
C ARG A 226 -10.50 3.59 -3.61
N HIS A 227 -11.11 3.21 -2.48
CA HIS A 227 -12.11 4.02 -1.78
C HIS A 227 -11.44 5.10 -0.96
N VAL A 228 -10.46 4.73 -0.14
CA VAL A 228 -9.64 5.64 0.66
C VAL A 228 -8.91 6.64 -0.24
N GLU A 229 -8.29 6.17 -1.32
CA GLU A 229 -7.63 7.02 -2.31
C GLU A 229 -8.61 8.03 -2.92
N ARG A 230 -9.77 7.56 -3.42
CA ARG A 230 -10.78 8.41 -4.05
C ARG A 230 -11.34 9.47 -3.11
N VAL A 231 -11.71 9.08 -1.89
CA VAL A 231 -12.21 10.05 -0.90
C VAL A 231 -11.11 11.04 -0.57
N GLY A 232 -9.90 10.58 -0.27
CA GLY A 232 -8.77 11.41 0.10
C GLY A 232 -8.42 12.48 -0.94
N TRP A 233 -8.33 12.12 -2.23
CA TRP A 233 -8.02 13.13 -3.25
C TRP A 233 -9.21 14.05 -3.56
N ARG A 234 -10.47 13.57 -3.48
CA ARG A 234 -11.66 14.42 -3.68
C ARG A 234 -11.79 15.49 -2.61
N VAL A 235 -11.56 15.11 -1.37
CA VAL A 235 -11.56 16.05 -0.24
C VAL A 235 -10.32 16.93 -0.26
N GLY A 236 -9.20 16.41 -0.73
CA GLY A 236 -7.92 17.10 -0.83
C GLY A 236 -6.97 16.83 0.32
N LEU A 237 -7.14 15.71 1.03
CA LEU A 237 -6.14 15.18 1.97
C LEU A 237 -4.86 14.77 1.24
N ILE A 238 -5.01 14.11 0.09
CA ILE A 238 -3.90 13.72 -0.77
C ILE A 238 -4.02 14.39 -2.15
N PRO A 239 -2.93 14.60 -2.89
CA PRO A 239 -2.99 15.15 -4.24
C PRO A 239 -3.64 14.18 -5.23
N ALA A 240 -4.40 14.69 -6.20
CA ALA A 240 -5.12 13.89 -7.19
C ALA A 240 -4.22 13.01 -8.10
N LYS A 241 -2.92 13.27 -8.12
CA LYS A 241 -1.93 12.52 -8.91
C LYS A 241 -0.97 11.71 -8.01
N ALA A 242 -1.30 11.53 -6.73
CA ALA A 242 -0.52 10.63 -5.89
C ALA A 242 -0.68 9.21 -6.43
N ASN A 243 0.43 8.50 -6.59
CA ASN A 243 0.39 7.06 -6.74
C ASN A 243 0.11 6.41 -5.38
N ALA A 244 -0.16 5.12 -5.37
CA ALA A 244 -0.49 4.38 -4.15
C ALA A 244 0.60 4.53 -3.07
N ASP A 245 1.88 4.41 -3.45
CA ASP A 245 2.99 4.52 -2.51
C ASP A 245 3.06 5.90 -1.84
N LEU A 246 2.95 6.96 -2.64
CA LEU A 246 2.92 8.32 -2.11
C LEU A 246 1.69 8.55 -1.22
N ALA A 247 0.54 7.98 -1.57
CA ALA A 247 -0.67 8.11 -0.77
C ALA A 247 -0.51 7.46 0.62
N HIS A 248 0.11 6.27 0.71
CA HIS A 248 0.44 5.65 2.00
C HIS A 248 1.31 6.56 2.87
N GLU A 249 2.41 7.07 2.32
CA GLU A 249 3.34 7.94 3.07
C GLU A 249 2.67 9.27 3.48
N LEU A 250 1.77 9.80 2.66
CA LEU A 250 1.03 11.02 2.97
C LEU A 250 0.08 10.83 4.16
N TYR A 251 -0.65 9.71 4.20
CA TYR A 251 -1.51 9.43 5.34
C TYR A 251 -0.71 9.22 6.64
N LEU A 252 0.44 8.54 6.58
CA LEU A 252 1.35 8.42 7.73
C LEU A 252 1.87 9.78 8.23
N ALA A 253 1.99 10.78 7.35
CA ALA A 253 2.42 12.13 7.70
C ALA A 253 1.29 13.06 8.13
N LEU A 254 0.04 12.71 7.91
CA LEU A 254 -1.13 13.55 8.15
C LEU A 254 -1.97 13.11 9.36
N LEU A 255 -1.92 11.82 9.71
CA LEU A 255 -2.72 11.23 10.76
C LEU A 255 -1.84 10.85 11.95
N GLU A 256 -2.36 11.03 13.15
CA GLU A 256 -1.72 10.50 14.35
C GLU A 256 -1.90 8.96 14.40
N PRO A 257 -1.01 8.23 15.10
CA PRO A 257 -1.05 6.78 15.18
C PRO A 257 -2.40 6.20 15.62
N ASP A 258 -3.04 6.81 16.59
CA ASP A 258 -4.35 6.39 17.16
C ASP A 258 -5.53 6.68 16.23
N GLN A 259 -5.37 7.56 15.25
CA GLN A 259 -6.39 7.90 14.27
C GLN A 259 -6.44 6.92 13.08
N MET A 260 -5.41 6.11 12.86
CA MET A 260 -5.25 5.31 11.63
C MET A 260 -6.39 4.32 11.41
N TYR A 261 -6.79 3.61 12.46
CA TYR A 261 -7.85 2.60 12.37
C TYR A 261 -9.21 3.25 12.06
N GLU A 262 -9.61 4.24 12.85
CA GLU A 262 -10.87 4.97 12.63
C GLU A 262 -10.89 5.63 11.25
N ALA A 263 -9.82 6.32 10.88
CA ALA A 263 -9.71 6.97 9.59
C ALA A 263 -9.88 5.98 8.44
N HIS A 264 -9.23 4.81 8.52
CA HIS A 264 -9.36 3.79 7.49
C HIS A 264 -10.79 3.27 7.36
N VAL A 265 -11.38 2.86 8.47
CA VAL A 265 -12.75 2.30 8.52
C VAL A 265 -13.77 3.33 8.00
N ASN A 266 -13.69 4.57 8.46
CA ASN A 266 -14.64 5.60 8.09
C ASN A 266 -14.47 6.07 6.64
N LEU A 267 -13.24 6.20 6.15
CA LEU A 267 -12.98 6.57 4.75
C LEU A 267 -13.42 5.51 3.76
N ILE A 268 -13.15 4.22 4.05
CA ILE A 268 -13.58 3.14 3.15
C ILE A 268 -15.09 3.00 3.15
N THR A 269 -15.75 3.11 4.32
CA THR A 269 -17.21 3.07 4.46
C THR A 269 -17.84 4.23 3.69
N HIS A 270 -17.33 5.45 3.85
CA HIS A 270 -17.80 6.61 3.10
C HIS A 270 -17.63 6.46 1.59
N GLY A 271 -16.50 5.91 1.17
CA GLY A 271 -16.25 5.61 -0.24
C GLY A 271 -17.20 4.57 -0.84
N ARG A 272 -17.66 3.62 -0.03
CA ARG A 272 -18.63 2.59 -0.43
C ARG A 272 -20.07 3.10 -0.44
N GLN A 273 -20.47 3.89 0.56
CA GLN A 273 -21.86 4.24 0.81
C GLN A 273 -22.31 5.57 0.22
N ILE A 274 -21.41 6.55 0.11
CA ILE A 274 -21.76 7.92 -0.28
C ILE A 274 -20.87 8.43 -1.42
N CYS A 275 -19.56 8.36 -1.25
CA CYS A 275 -18.62 8.93 -2.21
C CYS A 275 -18.31 7.94 -3.35
N HIS A 276 -19.35 7.49 -4.06
CA HIS A 276 -19.22 6.53 -5.17
C HIS A 276 -18.32 7.05 -6.29
N ALA A 277 -17.70 6.12 -7.06
CA ALA A 277 -16.87 6.48 -8.20
C ALA A 277 -17.67 7.25 -9.27
N ARG A 278 -18.86 6.73 -9.58
CA ARG A 278 -19.85 7.38 -10.45
C ARG A 278 -21.02 7.87 -9.59
N LYS A 279 -21.55 9.06 -9.90
CA LYS A 279 -22.72 9.66 -9.23
C LYS A 279 -22.60 9.65 -7.68
N PRO A 280 -21.59 10.32 -7.09
CA PRO A 280 -21.49 10.41 -5.63
C PRO A 280 -22.70 11.20 -5.06
N GLU A 281 -23.15 10.79 -3.88
CA GLU A 281 -24.31 11.36 -3.19
C GLU A 281 -23.89 12.58 -2.34
N CYS A 282 -23.39 13.61 -2.99
CA CYS A 282 -22.79 14.78 -2.35
C CYS A 282 -23.77 15.58 -1.46
N GLY A 283 -25.07 15.49 -1.72
CA GLY A 283 -26.09 16.18 -0.93
C GLY A 283 -26.26 15.65 0.50
N ARG A 284 -25.86 14.40 0.75
CA ARG A 284 -25.87 13.78 2.10
C ARG A 284 -24.47 13.59 2.68
N CYS A 285 -23.44 14.11 2.01
CA CYS A 285 -22.06 13.92 2.43
C CYS A 285 -21.72 14.84 3.64
N PRO A 286 -21.29 14.28 4.80
CA PRO A 286 -21.03 15.09 6.00
C PRO A 286 -19.79 15.98 5.86
N ILE A 287 -18.93 15.70 4.89
CA ILE A 287 -17.69 16.45 4.62
C ILE A 287 -17.79 17.30 3.34
N ALA A 288 -19.03 17.53 2.82
CA ALA A 288 -19.26 18.28 1.57
C ALA A 288 -18.66 19.68 1.62
N ALA A 289 -18.85 20.40 2.74
CA ALA A 289 -18.33 21.75 2.95
C ALA A 289 -16.79 21.87 2.86
N ARG A 290 -16.07 20.77 2.98
CA ARG A 290 -14.60 20.70 2.88
C ARG A 290 -14.11 20.05 1.58
N CYS A 291 -15.03 19.68 0.67
CA CYS A 291 -14.71 18.84 -0.48
C CYS A 291 -14.26 19.65 -1.70
N ARG A 292 -12.98 19.58 -2.06
CA ARG A 292 -12.43 20.24 -3.27
C ARG A 292 -13.04 19.73 -4.59
N TYR A 293 -13.62 18.56 -4.60
CA TYR A 293 -14.28 18.02 -5.79
C TYR A 293 -15.58 18.78 -6.08
N LEU A 294 -16.28 19.25 -5.05
CA LEU A 294 -17.45 20.09 -5.20
C LEU A 294 -17.08 21.53 -5.61
N ASP A 295 -16.04 22.10 -5.02
CA ASP A 295 -15.55 23.43 -5.39
C ASP A 295 -15.24 23.55 -6.89
N ARG A 296 -14.75 22.46 -7.49
CA ARG A 296 -14.44 22.40 -8.92
C ARG A 296 -15.63 22.15 -9.82
N LYS A 297 -16.80 21.77 -9.25
CA LYS A 297 -18.04 21.52 -9.97
C LYS A 297 -19.06 22.64 -9.79
N ALA A 298 -18.79 23.58 -8.88
CA ALA A 298 -19.58 24.81 -8.83
C ALA A 298 -19.39 25.58 -10.13
N PRO A 299 -20.48 26.11 -10.73
CA PRO A 299 -20.45 26.79 -12.02
C PRO A 299 -19.58 28.04 -12.01
#